data_b666d5b2ecc2ff51482bfe4fdab6af23
#
_entry.id   b666d5b2ecc2ff51482bfe4fdab6af23
#
_cell.length_a   1.000
_cell.length_b   1.000
_cell.length_c   1.000
_cell.angle_alpha   90.00
_cell.angle_beta   90.00
_cell.angle_gamma   90.00
#
_symmetry.space_group_name_H-M   'P 1'
#
loop_
_entity.id
_entity.type
_entity.pdbx_description
1 polymer ?
#
loop_
_entity_poly.entity_id
_entity_poly.type
_entity_poly.pdbx_seq_one_letter_code
_entity_poly.pdbx_strand_id
1 'polypeptide(L)'
;MTGRLLVGTSGFSYPDWTPRFYPEGTRAADRLATYAGRLPAVELNATFRRRPTASAIHGWVRATPPEFRFAVKAQRGSAIRALFGDPAESVAWLTEPLPEFGERLGAVLFRVPAEVRRDGPWVSGDVAVADARLAALLAAWPRSIPLVLEFQDRSWHVDETFAALRAAGAVLCTTELPPEGDEGATPEPGDGRGAADPEARTTGPEPPIIRRTGSFLYLRLRRHDYTAEEIEAWAQKVEPFLTAGDDVYAFFRHDPVGRAGELALELRSHLEG
;
A
#
# COMPACT_ATOMS: atom_id res chain seq x y z
N MET A 1 -5.34 -25.46 1.05
CA MET A 1 -6.01 -24.35 0.33
C MET A 1 -4.92 -23.37 -0.04
N THR A 2 -4.85 -22.94 -1.28
CA THR A 2 -3.93 -21.89 -1.72
C THR A 2 -4.39 -20.55 -1.18
N GLY A 3 -3.45 -19.66 -0.89
CA GLY A 3 -3.74 -18.26 -0.53
C GLY A 3 -4.39 -17.52 -1.70
N ARG A 4 -4.99 -16.35 -1.42
CA ARG A 4 -5.64 -15.52 -2.44
C ARG A 4 -4.68 -14.46 -2.97
N LEU A 5 -4.66 -14.28 -4.28
CA LEU A 5 -4.01 -13.13 -4.89
C LEU A 5 -4.99 -11.95 -4.95
N LEU A 6 -4.68 -10.88 -4.24
CA LEU A 6 -5.45 -9.66 -4.14
C LEU A 6 -4.70 -8.53 -4.88
N VAL A 7 -4.60 -8.69 -6.19
CA VAL A 7 -3.89 -7.75 -7.06
C VAL A 7 -4.76 -6.56 -7.43
N GLY A 8 -4.14 -5.40 -7.59
CA GLY A 8 -4.81 -4.17 -7.97
C GLY A 8 -3.85 -3.01 -8.22
N THR A 9 -4.37 -1.81 -8.12
CA THR A 9 -3.61 -0.58 -8.37
C THR A 9 -3.74 0.41 -7.21
N SER A 10 -2.80 1.33 -7.12
CA SER A 10 -2.88 2.48 -6.23
C SER A 10 -3.85 3.51 -6.82
N GLY A 11 -5.12 3.44 -6.39
CA GLY A 11 -6.23 4.22 -6.93
C GLY A 11 -6.90 3.58 -8.14
N PHE A 12 -8.09 4.08 -8.47
CA PHE A 12 -8.93 3.56 -9.55
C PHE A 12 -9.61 4.66 -10.38
N SER A 13 -9.70 5.88 -9.87
CA SER A 13 -10.53 6.93 -10.48
C SER A 13 -9.73 7.88 -11.34
N TYR A 14 -9.18 7.36 -12.43
CA TYR A 14 -8.38 8.11 -13.39
C TYR A 14 -9.11 8.20 -14.74
N PRO A 15 -9.51 9.41 -15.20
CA PRO A 15 -10.18 9.59 -16.50
C PRO A 15 -9.35 9.08 -17.68
N ASP A 16 -8.05 9.32 -17.61
CA ASP A 16 -7.10 9.03 -18.69
C ASP A 16 -6.83 7.52 -18.88
N TRP A 17 -7.38 6.67 -18.00
CA TRP A 17 -7.36 5.22 -18.19
C TRP A 17 -8.38 4.73 -19.22
N THR A 18 -9.18 5.64 -19.80
CA THR A 18 -10.05 5.38 -20.95
C THR A 18 -9.31 5.70 -22.25
N PRO A 19 -9.35 4.85 -23.29
CA PRO A 19 -10.11 3.58 -23.39
C PRO A 19 -9.34 2.34 -22.90
N ARG A 20 -8.11 2.49 -22.46
CA ARG A 20 -7.18 1.36 -22.21
C ARG A 20 -7.67 0.41 -21.13
N PHE A 21 -7.97 0.95 -19.96
CA PHE A 21 -8.46 0.15 -18.82
C PHE A 21 -9.98 0.25 -18.66
N TYR A 22 -10.55 1.43 -18.83
CA TYR A 22 -12.00 1.61 -18.83
C TYR A 22 -12.56 1.66 -20.25
N PRO A 23 -13.70 0.98 -20.52
CA PRO A 23 -14.42 1.17 -21.79
C PRO A 23 -14.76 2.64 -22.04
N GLU A 24 -14.84 3.03 -23.32
CA GLU A 24 -15.34 4.35 -23.69
C GLU A 24 -16.74 4.60 -23.10
N GLY A 25 -16.99 5.82 -22.67
CA GLY A 25 -18.24 6.22 -22.06
C GLY A 25 -18.39 5.82 -20.57
N THR A 26 -17.39 5.19 -19.94
CA THR A 26 -17.43 4.88 -18.50
C THR A 26 -17.50 6.17 -17.69
N ARG A 27 -18.64 6.42 -17.03
CA ARG A 27 -18.84 7.59 -16.19
C ARG A 27 -17.99 7.49 -14.90
N ALA A 28 -17.62 8.63 -14.33
CA ALA A 28 -16.85 8.67 -13.08
C ALA A 28 -17.49 7.86 -11.93
N ALA A 29 -18.83 7.88 -11.85
CA ALA A 29 -19.58 7.14 -10.83
C ALA A 29 -19.52 5.62 -11.01
N ASP A 30 -19.29 5.14 -12.22
CA ASP A 30 -19.32 3.72 -12.59
C ASP A 30 -17.90 3.10 -12.57
N ARG A 31 -16.84 3.93 -12.46
CA ARG A 31 -15.44 3.46 -12.54
C ARG A 31 -15.12 2.41 -11.49
N LEU A 32 -15.57 2.58 -10.25
CA LEU A 32 -15.27 1.61 -9.20
C LEU A 32 -15.92 0.26 -9.46
N ALA A 33 -17.17 0.24 -9.90
CA ALA A 33 -17.86 -1.00 -10.26
C ALA A 33 -17.19 -1.70 -11.45
N THR A 34 -16.82 -0.92 -12.48
CA THR A 34 -16.08 -1.43 -13.65
C THR A 34 -14.70 -1.97 -13.26
N TYR A 35 -14.00 -1.26 -12.38
CA TYR A 35 -12.71 -1.69 -11.84
C TYR A 35 -12.84 -3.01 -11.06
N ALA A 36 -13.80 -3.10 -10.15
CA ALA A 36 -14.02 -4.27 -9.31
C ALA A 36 -14.50 -5.51 -10.10
N GLY A 37 -15.04 -5.33 -11.30
CA GLY A 37 -15.31 -6.42 -12.23
C GLY A 37 -14.06 -6.98 -12.91
N ARG A 38 -12.91 -6.32 -12.80
CA ARG A 38 -11.65 -6.73 -13.44
C ARG A 38 -10.57 -7.13 -12.43
N LEU A 39 -10.47 -6.43 -11.30
CA LEU A 39 -9.42 -6.61 -10.29
C LEU A 39 -10.05 -6.80 -8.91
N PRO A 40 -9.49 -7.71 -8.07
CA PRO A 40 -10.08 -8.09 -6.78
C PRO A 40 -9.82 -7.11 -5.64
N ALA A 41 -8.89 -6.16 -5.80
CA ALA A 41 -8.53 -5.22 -4.74
C ALA A 41 -8.10 -3.86 -5.29
N VAL A 42 -8.17 -2.84 -4.41
CA VAL A 42 -7.65 -1.49 -4.70
C VAL A 42 -7.00 -0.87 -3.47
N GLU A 43 -5.89 -0.16 -3.66
CA GLU A 43 -5.30 0.72 -2.65
C GLU A 43 -5.90 2.13 -2.80
N LEU A 44 -6.57 2.65 -1.76
CA LEU A 44 -7.26 3.92 -1.80
C LEU A 44 -6.29 5.09 -1.55
N ASN A 45 -5.88 5.79 -2.62
CA ASN A 45 -4.98 6.94 -2.53
C ASN A 45 -5.65 8.19 -1.94
N ALA A 46 -6.93 8.42 -2.22
CA ALA A 46 -7.65 9.59 -1.74
C ALA A 46 -7.63 9.72 -0.21
N THR A 47 -7.58 8.59 0.51
CA THR A 47 -7.55 8.54 1.98
C THR A 47 -6.25 9.05 2.59
N PHE A 48 -5.16 9.07 1.84
CA PHE A 48 -3.87 9.61 2.27
C PHE A 48 -3.93 11.12 2.57
N ARG A 49 -4.76 11.85 1.85
CA ARG A 49 -4.95 13.30 2.05
C ARG A 49 -6.05 13.60 3.05
N ARG A 50 -7.13 12.85 2.98
CA ARG A 50 -8.32 13.10 3.79
C ARG A 50 -8.91 11.77 4.27
N ARG A 51 -9.11 11.63 5.57
CA ARG A 51 -9.81 10.49 6.16
C ARG A 51 -11.18 10.30 5.48
N PRO A 52 -11.56 9.07 5.09
CA PRO A 52 -12.85 8.82 4.47
C PRO A 52 -13.98 9.08 5.47
N THR A 53 -15.12 9.52 4.96
CA THR A 53 -16.37 9.57 5.73
C THR A 53 -17.10 8.24 5.63
N ALA A 54 -17.96 7.92 6.61
CA ALA A 54 -18.82 6.74 6.55
C ALA A 54 -19.64 6.69 5.25
N SER A 55 -20.18 7.82 4.80
CA SER A 55 -20.94 7.90 3.55
C SER A 55 -20.11 7.53 2.32
N ALA A 56 -18.83 7.97 2.25
CA ALA A 56 -17.93 7.59 1.16
C ALA A 56 -17.65 6.08 1.19
N ILE A 57 -17.38 5.52 2.37
CA ILE A 57 -17.13 4.08 2.55
C ILE A 57 -18.36 3.28 2.13
N HIS A 58 -19.55 3.65 2.57
CA HIS A 58 -20.79 3.01 2.14
C HIS A 58 -21.00 3.07 0.62
N GLY A 59 -20.61 4.18 -0.02
CA GLY A 59 -20.60 4.29 -1.49
C GLY A 59 -19.69 3.27 -2.15
N TRP A 60 -18.46 3.13 -1.66
CA TRP A 60 -17.49 2.16 -2.18
C TRP A 60 -17.93 0.71 -1.95
N VAL A 61 -18.41 0.41 -0.73
CA VAL A 61 -18.91 -0.92 -0.37
C VAL A 61 -20.09 -1.35 -1.27
N ARG A 62 -21.04 -0.45 -1.54
CA ARG A 62 -22.17 -0.74 -2.46
C ARG A 62 -21.75 -0.95 -3.90
N ALA A 63 -20.66 -0.32 -4.34
CA ALA A 63 -20.19 -0.39 -5.72
C ALA A 63 -19.32 -1.61 -6.03
N THR A 64 -19.04 -2.46 -5.03
CA THR A 64 -18.10 -3.58 -5.16
C THR A 64 -18.69 -4.89 -4.66
N PRO A 65 -18.28 -6.05 -5.23
CA PRO A 65 -18.74 -7.36 -4.77
C PRO A 65 -18.22 -7.69 -3.36
N PRO A 66 -18.82 -8.66 -2.63
CA PRO A 66 -18.45 -8.99 -1.23
C PRO A 66 -16.99 -9.43 -1.04
N GLU A 67 -16.43 -10.08 -2.02
CA GLU A 67 -15.04 -10.58 -2.03
C GLU A 67 -14.00 -9.50 -2.32
N PHE A 68 -14.40 -8.34 -2.82
CA PHE A 68 -13.50 -7.22 -3.12
C PHE A 68 -12.84 -6.68 -1.86
N ARG A 69 -11.56 -6.31 -1.94
CA ARG A 69 -10.80 -5.79 -0.79
C ARG A 69 -10.28 -4.37 -1.04
N PHE A 70 -10.44 -3.55 -0.01
CA PHE A 70 -9.88 -2.20 0.05
C PHE A 70 -8.65 -2.18 0.93
N ALA A 71 -7.52 -1.72 0.41
CA ALA A 71 -6.38 -1.28 1.20
C ALA A 71 -6.50 0.23 1.40
N VAL A 72 -6.54 0.68 2.64
CA VAL A 72 -6.77 2.08 3.00
C VAL A 72 -5.43 2.73 3.37
N LYS A 73 -5.00 3.77 2.65
CA LYS A 73 -3.82 4.52 3.09
C LYS A 73 -4.16 5.42 4.28
N ALA A 74 -3.43 5.27 5.37
CA ALA A 74 -3.57 6.13 6.54
C ALA A 74 -3.31 7.60 6.15
N GLN A 75 -4.11 8.52 6.69
CA GLN A 75 -3.98 9.95 6.40
C GLN A 75 -2.61 10.46 6.89
N ARG A 76 -1.86 11.10 5.97
CA ARG A 76 -0.44 11.46 6.18
C ARG A 76 -0.18 12.21 7.48
N GLY A 77 -0.93 13.28 7.74
CA GLY A 77 -0.71 14.12 8.92
C GLY A 77 -0.95 13.38 10.23
N SER A 78 -1.96 12.50 10.28
CA SER A 78 -2.27 11.71 11.47
C SER A 78 -1.31 10.54 11.64
N ALA A 79 -0.83 9.94 10.55
CA ALA A 79 0.23 8.94 10.60
C ALA A 79 1.52 9.52 11.19
N ILE A 80 1.91 10.70 10.75
CA ILE A 80 3.08 11.40 11.30
C ILE A 80 2.86 11.72 12.80
N ARG A 81 1.70 12.26 13.18
CA ARG A 81 1.40 12.54 14.60
C ARG A 81 1.40 11.29 15.46
N ALA A 82 0.91 10.15 14.95
CA ALA A 82 0.93 8.88 15.67
C ALA A 82 2.35 8.38 15.94
N LEU A 83 3.30 8.66 15.04
CA LEU A 83 4.68 8.25 15.22
C LEU A 83 5.48 9.21 16.09
N PHE A 84 5.23 10.53 16.01
CA PHE A 84 6.02 11.56 16.68
C PHE A 84 5.44 11.98 18.06
N GLY A 85 4.15 11.81 18.28
CA GLY A 85 3.41 12.24 19.46
C GLY A 85 2.80 11.09 20.26
N ASP A 86 1.59 11.33 20.77
CA ASP A 86 0.76 10.29 21.37
C ASP A 86 0.06 9.48 20.27
N PRO A 87 0.39 8.19 20.10
CA PRO A 87 -0.25 7.38 19.07
C PRO A 87 -1.74 7.11 19.35
N ALA A 88 -2.19 7.07 20.60
CA ALA A 88 -3.53 6.62 20.96
C ALA A 88 -4.62 7.48 20.32
N GLU A 89 -4.55 8.81 20.45
CA GLU A 89 -5.52 9.72 19.85
C GLU A 89 -5.49 9.66 18.31
N SER A 90 -4.29 9.70 17.74
CA SER A 90 -4.12 9.68 16.28
C SER A 90 -4.58 8.36 15.66
N VAL A 91 -4.30 7.23 16.30
CA VAL A 91 -4.75 5.90 15.87
C VAL A 91 -6.25 5.79 16.00
N ALA A 92 -6.84 6.20 17.12
CA ALA A 92 -8.29 6.20 17.31
C ALA A 92 -8.99 7.02 16.22
N TRP A 93 -8.48 8.21 15.92
CA TRP A 93 -9.02 9.05 14.85
C TRP A 93 -8.87 8.39 13.45
N LEU A 94 -7.72 7.78 13.15
CA LEU A 94 -7.48 7.09 11.86
C LEU A 94 -8.42 5.91 11.66
N THR A 95 -8.68 5.16 12.71
CA THR A 95 -9.37 3.87 12.63
C THR A 95 -10.88 3.97 12.84
N GLU A 96 -11.37 5.08 13.37
CA GLU A 96 -12.82 5.27 13.71
C GLU A 96 -13.77 4.93 12.54
N PRO A 97 -13.58 5.37 11.27
CA PRO A 97 -14.53 5.06 10.21
C PRO A 97 -14.31 3.68 9.55
N LEU A 98 -13.21 2.99 9.84
CA LEU A 98 -12.81 1.78 9.11
C LEU A 98 -13.74 0.58 9.30
N PRO A 99 -14.43 0.39 10.45
CA PRO A 99 -15.42 -0.68 10.60
C PRO A 99 -16.53 -0.64 9.56
N GLU A 100 -16.83 0.52 8.97
CA GLU A 100 -17.85 0.68 7.92
C GLU A 100 -17.53 -0.08 6.62
N PHE A 101 -16.27 -0.49 6.40
CA PHE A 101 -15.89 -1.38 5.30
C PHE A 101 -16.37 -2.83 5.54
N GLY A 102 -16.59 -3.23 6.79
CA GLY A 102 -16.87 -4.62 7.14
C GLY A 102 -15.75 -5.56 6.65
N GLU A 103 -16.14 -6.70 6.11
CA GLU A 103 -15.18 -7.70 5.57
C GLU A 103 -14.39 -7.22 4.35
N ARG A 104 -14.78 -6.10 3.73
CA ARG A 104 -14.05 -5.53 2.60
C ARG A 104 -12.81 -4.75 3.02
N LEU A 105 -12.60 -4.48 4.31
CA LEU A 105 -11.34 -3.93 4.80
C LEU A 105 -10.25 -5.00 4.70
N GLY A 106 -9.37 -4.84 3.72
CA GLY A 106 -8.24 -5.75 3.52
C GLY A 106 -7.03 -5.38 4.38
N ALA A 107 -6.66 -4.11 4.40
CA ALA A 107 -5.51 -3.62 5.15
C ALA A 107 -5.56 -2.10 5.34
N VAL A 108 -4.78 -1.61 6.32
CA VAL A 108 -4.46 -0.18 6.43
C VAL A 108 -2.95 -0.01 6.21
N LEU A 109 -2.60 0.71 5.16
CA LEU A 109 -1.22 1.05 4.85
C LEU A 109 -0.81 2.30 5.64
N PHE A 110 0.06 2.11 6.62
CA PHE A 110 0.70 3.18 7.38
C PHE A 110 2.09 3.42 6.80
N ARG A 111 2.28 4.61 6.21
CA ARG A 111 3.52 4.93 5.52
C ARG A 111 4.43 5.79 6.41
N VAL A 112 5.66 5.34 6.59
CA VAL A 112 6.75 6.08 7.23
C VAL A 112 7.63 6.65 6.12
N PRO A 113 7.59 7.98 5.90
CA PRO A 113 8.28 8.60 4.77
C PRO A 113 9.81 8.58 4.93
N ALA A 114 10.54 8.76 3.82
CA ALA A 114 12.00 8.60 3.77
C ALA A 114 12.76 9.57 4.69
N GLU A 115 12.21 10.76 4.92
CA GLU A 115 12.78 11.74 5.84
C GLU A 115 12.70 11.30 7.32
N VAL A 116 11.88 10.29 7.64
CA VAL A 116 11.72 9.73 8.98
C VAL A 116 12.63 8.51 9.13
N ARG A 117 13.92 8.76 9.20
CA ARG A 117 14.94 7.72 9.42
C ARG A 117 14.92 7.23 10.85
N ARG A 118 15.20 5.93 11.08
CA ARG A 118 15.29 5.34 12.44
C ARG A 118 16.40 5.99 13.29
N ASP A 119 17.48 6.41 12.62
CA ASP A 119 18.63 7.13 13.20
C ASP A 119 18.63 8.63 12.89
N GLY A 120 17.47 9.18 12.53
CA GLY A 120 17.35 10.54 12.02
C GLY A 120 17.28 11.65 13.09
N PRO A 121 17.29 12.91 12.66
CA PRO A 121 17.30 14.07 13.57
C PRO A 121 16.03 14.18 14.44
N TRP A 122 14.91 13.62 14.02
CA TRP A 122 13.64 13.64 14.77
C TRP A 122 13.72 12.83 16.09
N VAL A 123 14.69 11.93 16.23
CA VAL A 123 15.05 11.20 17.45
C VAL A 123 16.45 11.54 17.95
N SER A 124 17.02 12.65 17.50
CA SER A 124 18.39 13.08 17.84
C SER A 124 19.47 11.99 17.57
N GLY A 125 19.22 11.14 16.58
CA GLY A 125 20.08 10.00 16.24
C GLY A 125 19.93 8.78 17.16
N ASP A 126 19.06 8.85 18.16
CA ASP A 126 18.85 7.75 19.13
C ASP A 126 17.85 6.71 18.59
N VAL A 127 18.37 5.59 18.11
CA VAL A 127 17.56 4.49 17.59
C VAL A 127 16.64 3.86 18.64
N ALA A 128 17.01 3.89 19.94
CA ALA A 128 16.15 3.36 20.98
C ALA A 128 14.86 4.19 21.14
N VAL A 129 14.95 5.51 20.92
CA VAL A 129 13.78 6.39 20.89
C VAL A 129 12.90 6.07 19.70
N ALA A 130 13.48 5.85 18.51
CA ALA A 130 12.73 5.47 17.32
C ALA A 130 11.99 4.12 17.53
N ASP A 131 12.68 3.13 18.07
CA ASP A 131 12.10 1.82 18.36
C ASP A 131 10.98 1.90 19.41
N ALA A 132 11.15 2.71 20.45
CA ALA A 132 10.10 2.96 21.45
C ALA A 132 8.86 3.64 20.83
N ARG A 133 9.05 4.57 19.90
CA ARG A 133 7.94 5.22 19.15
C ARG A 133 7.19 4.23 18.28
N LEU A 134 7.92 3.37 17.56
CA LEU A 134 7.31 2.30 16.78
C LEU A 134 6.54 1.33 17.68
N ALA A 135 7.12 0.90 18.78
CA ALA A 135 6.46 0.00 19.74
C ALA A 135 5.18 0.62 20.33
N ALA A 136 5.19 1.92 20.66
CA ALA A 136 4.02 2.63 21.14
C ALA A 136 2.90 2.70 20.09
N LEU A 137 3.23 2.98 18.81
CA LEU A 137 2.30 2.95 17.70
C LEU A 137 1.67 1.56 17.53
N LEU A 138 2.50 0.51 17.54
CA LEU A 138 2.05 -0.88 17.38
C LEU A 138 1.15 -1.33 18.55
N ALA A 139 1.45 -0.88 19.77
CA ALA A 139 0.64 -1.17 20.96
C ALA A 139 -0.72 -0.45 20.93
N ALA A 140 -0.78 0.76 20.39
CA ALA A 140 -2.01 1.53 20.27
C ALA A 140 -2.91 1.04 19.13
N TRP A 141 -2.38 0.30 18.15
CA TRP A 141 -3.15 -0.14 16.99
C TRP A 141 -4.14 -1.26 17.33
N PRO A 142 -5.45 -1.13 16.94
CA PRO A 142 -6.45 -2.17 17.20
C PRO A 142 -6.10 -3.48 16.48
N ARG A 143 -6.03 -4.58 17.22
CA ARG A 143 -5.69 -5.92 16.68
C ARG A 143 -6.69 -6.43 15.62
N SER A 144 -7.91 -5.92 15.61
CA SER A 144 -8.94 -6.26 14.64
C SER A 144 -8.77 -5.58 13.28
N ILE A 145 -7.86 -4.59 13.16
CA ILE A 145 -7.63 -3.84 11.94
C ILE A 145 -6.25 -4.24 11.38
N PRO A 146 -6.19 -4.91 10.22
CA PRO A 146 -4.92 -5.33 9.63
C PRO A 146 -4.02 -4.13 9.33
N LEU A 147 -2.83 -4.09 9.94
CA LEU A 147 -1.85 -3.01 9.79
C LEU A 147 -0.71 -3.43 8.87
N VAL A 148 -0.43 -2.59 7.90
CA VAL A 148 0.75 -2.68 7.03
C VAL A 148 1.63 -1.45 7.25
N LEU A 149 2.92 -1.64 7.52
CA LEU A 149 3.89 -0.55 7.58
C LEU A 149 4.79 -0.55 6.36
N GLU A 150 4.85 0.60 5.69
CA GLU A 150 5.81 0.88 4.63
C GLU A 150 6.88 1.82 5.17
N PHE A 151 8.11 1.34 5.27
CA PHE A 151 9.26 2.16 5.60
C PHE A 151 10.00 2.53 4.32
N GLN A 152 10.10 3.82 4.02
CA GLN A 152 10.74 4.31 2.80
C GLN A 152 12.23 4.58 2.95
N ASP A 153 12.75 4.55 4.18
CA ASP A 153 14.18 4.64 4.45
C ASP A 153 14.72 3.30 4.96
N ARG A 154 15.91 2.95 4.47
CA ARG A 154 16.58 1.66 4.76
C ARG A 154 16.98 1.49 6.22
N SER A 155 17.12 2.57 6.98
CA SER A 155 17.45 2.49 8.41
C SER A 155 16.44 1.70 9.25
N TRP A 156 15.20 1.57 8.76
CA TRP A 156 14.15 0.75 9.38
C TRP A 156 14.17 -0.72 8.96
N HIS A 157 14.96 -1.09 7.94
CA HIS A 157 14.99 -2.47 7.43
C HIS A 157 16.00 -3.32 8.20
N VAL A 158 15.78 -3.45 9.51
CA VAL A 158 16.64 -4.16 10.47
C VAL A 158 15.85 -5.20 11.25
N ASP A 159 16.54 -6.17 11.84
CA ASP A 159 15.90 -7.30 12.50
C ASP A 159 15.05 -6.90 13.71
N GLU A 160 15.42 -5.85 14.44
CA GLU A 160 14.65 -5.28 15.55
C GLU A 160 13.28 -4.78 15.08
N THR A 161 13.24 -4.03 13.98
CA THR A 161 11.99 -3.57 13.36
C THR A 161 11.12 -4.76 12.94
N PHE A 162 11.70 -5.74 12.25
CA PHE A 162 10.96 -6.92 11.81
C PHE A 162 10.45 -7.76 12.98
N ALA A 163 11.21 -7.86 14.08
CA ALA A 163 10.77 -8.53 15.30
C ALA A 163 9.60 -7.80 15.96
N ALA A 164 9.63 -6.47 16.03
CA ALA A 164 8.54 -5.65 16.55
C ALA A 164 7.25 -5.83 15.73
N LEU A 165 7.35 -5.83 14.40
CA LEU A 165 6.22 -6.07 13.52
C LEU A 165 5.62 -7.46 13.73
N ARG A 166 6.45 -8.51 13.79
CA ARG A 166 5.99 -9.89 14.06
C ARG A 166 5.26 -10.01 15.39
N ALA A 167 5.81 -9.42 16.46
CA ALA A 167 5.19 -9.43 17.79
C ALA A 167 3.82 -8.72 17.79
N ALA A 168 3.68 -7.69 16.98
CA ALA A 168 2.42 -6.96 16.82
C ALA A 168 1.45 -7.61 15.82
N GLY A 169 1.87 -8.59 15.02
CA GLY A 169 1.08 -9.13 13.91
C GLY A 169 0.93 -8.14 12.76
N ALA A 170 1.77 -7.11 12.71
CA ALA A 170 1.77 -6.14 11.64
C ALA A 170 2.57 -6.63 10.42
N VAL A 171 2.15 -6.25 9.22
CA VAL A 171 2.76 -6.65 7.96
C VAL A 171 3.77 -5.61 7.51
N LEU A 172 4.96 -6.06 7.12
CA LEU A 172 5.91 -5.22 6.41
C LEU A 172 5.47 -5.08 4.95
N CYS A 173 5.32 -3.85 4.47
CA CYS A 173 5.17 -3.60 3.05
C CYS A 173 6.49 -3.88 2.33
N THR A 174 6.47 -4.79 1.38
CA THR A 174 7.56 -4.94 0.42
C THR A 174 7.37 -3.91 -0.67
N THR A 175 8.26 -2.91 -0.70
CA THR A 175 8.26 -1.84 -1.70
C THR A 175 9.62 -1.75 -2.37
N GLU A 176 9.62 -1.34 -3.64
CA GLU A 176 10.86 -1.07 -4.37
C GLU A 176 11.43 0.26 -3.86
N LEU A 177 12.53 0.18 -3.13
CA LEU A 177 13.28 1.36 -2.69
C LEU A 177 14.26 1.78 -3.78
N PRO A 178 14.50 3.11 -3.95
CA PRO A 178 15.50 3.57 -4.89
C PRO A 178 16.91 3.05 -4.53
N PRO A 179 17.81 2.93 -5.49
CA PRO A 179 19.22 2.64 -5.24
C PRO A 179 19.83 3.67 -4.27
N GLU A 180 20.85 3.27 -3.52
CA GLU A 180 21.64 4.21 -2.73
C GLU A 180 22.28 5.27 -3.63
N GLY A 181 22.10 6.55 -3.29
CA GLY A 181 22.62 7.68 -4.07
C GLY A 181 21.70 8.19 -5.18
N ASP A 182 20.58 7.56 -5.44
CA ASP A 182 19.57 8.08 -6.37
C ASP A 182 18.59 9.02 -5.63
N GLU A 183 19.06 10.22 -5.31
CA GLU A 183 18.20 11.29 -4.76
C GLU A 183 17.39 12.01 -5.83
N GLY A 184 17.58 11.65 -7.11
CA GLY A 184 17.15 12.40 -8.28
C GLY A 184 15.81 11.99 -8.91
N ALA A 185 15.03 11.13 -8.30
CA ALA A 185 13.72 10.80 -8.85
C ALA A 185 12.82 12.05 -8.86
N THR A 186 12.57 12.56 -10.05
CA THR A 186 11.69 13.70 -10.28
C THR A 186 10.33 13.42 -9.65
N PRO A 187 9.84 14.33 -8.80
CA PRO A 187 8.51 14.19 -8.23
C PRO A 187 7.47 14.21 -9.36
N GLU A 188 6.55 13.24 -9.37
CA GLU A 188 5.41 13.35 -10.26
C GLU A 188 4.53 14.52 -9.86
N PRO A 189 3.99 15.26 -10.82
CA PRO A 189 3.02 16.30 -10.55
C PRO A 189 1.77 15.64 -9.95
N GLY A 190 1.70 15.63 -8.64
CA GLY A 190 0.47 15.29 -7.94
C GLY A 190 -0.49 16.44 -8.10
N ASP A 191 -1.67 16.22 -8.69
CA ASP A 191 -2.93 16.96 -8.56
C ASP A 191 -2.89 18.50 -8.37
N GLY A 192 -2.11 19.17 -9.14
CA GLY A 192 -2.21 20.64 -9.30
C GLY A 192 -1.67 21.49 -8.13
N ARG A 193 -0.92 20.94 -7.19
CA ARG A 193 -0.32 21.71 -6.09
C ARG A 193 1.18 21.52 -5.94
N GLY A 194 1.94 21.35 -7.00
CA GLY A 194 3.40 21.57 -7.03
C GLY A 194 4.29 20.88 -5.97
N ALA A 195 3.72 20.03 -5.13
CA ALA A 195 4.48 19.24 -4.17
C ALA A 195 4.73 17.88 -4.81
N ALA A 196 5.98 17.58 -5.03
CA ALA A 196 6.50 16.31 -5.43
C ALA A 196 5.81 15.17 -4.70
N ASP A 197 5.23 14.20 -5.42
CA ASP A 197 4.82 12.94 -4.82
C ASP A 197 6.10 12.21 -4.41
N PRO A 198 6.41 12.07 -3.12
CA PRO A 198 7.58 11.31 -2.69
C PRO A 198 7.49 9.81 -3.07
N GLU A 199 6.34 9.36 -3.61
CA GLU A 199 6.15 8.04 -4.20
C GLU A 199 6.73 7.91 -5.61
N ALA A 200 7.18 9.00 -6.25
CA ALA A 200 7.68 9.02 -7.61
C ALA A 200 9.06 8.36 -7.83
N ARG A 201 9.63 7.75 -6.82
CA ARG A 201 10.94 7.09 -6.95
C ARG A 201 10.82 5.78 -7.71
N THR A 202 11.51 5.70 -8.83
CA THR A 202 11.29 4.73 -9.90
C THR A 202 12.48 3.90 -10.13
N THR A 203 13.17 3.25 -9.51
CA THR A 203 14.13 2.21 -9.98
C THR A 203 14.94 1.60 -8.85
N GLY A 204 14.70 0.36 -8.59
CA GLY A 204 15.70 -0.54 -8.06
C GLY A 204 15.95 -1.63 -9.12
N PRO A 205 17.19 -2.06 -9.36
CA PRO A 205 17.51 -3.03 -10.40
C PRO A 205 16.97 -4.44 -10.13
N GLU A 206 16.64 -4.77 -8.89
CA GLU A 206 16.11 -6.08 -8.52
C GLU A 206 14.88 -5.96 -7.62
N PRO A 207 13.90 -6.90 -7.75
CA PRO A 207 12.78 -6.98 -6.83
C PRO A 207 13.29 -7.16 -5.38
N PRO A 208 12.75 -6.40 -4.42
CA PRO A 208 13.20 -6.48 -3.03
C PRO A 208 12.92 -7.86 -2.43
N ILE A 209 13.63 -8.20 -1.35
CA ILE A 209 13.39 -9.42 -0.60
C ILE A 209 12.05 -9.33 0.10
N ILE A 210 11.16 -10.29 -0.16
CA ILE A 210 9.88 -10.39 0.54
C ILE A 210 10.14 -10.92 1.95
N ARG A 211 9.72 -10.17 2.97
CA ARG A 211 9.84 -10.56 4.39
C ARG A 211 8.46 -10.71 5.01
N ARG A 212 8.13 -11.92 5.42
CA ARG A 212 6.89 -12.19 6.14
C ARG A 212 7.02 -11.75 7.60
N THR A 213 6.16 -10.82 8.03
CA THR A 213 6.06 -10.37 9.43
C THR A 213 4.66 -10.55 10.02
N GLY A 214 3.62 -10.63 9.19
CA GLY A 214 2.23 -10.84 9.59
C GLY A 214 1.58 -12.05 8.91
N SER A 215 0.26 -12.05 8.87
CA SER A 215 -0.56 -13.18 8.37
C SER A 215 -0.81 -13.17 6.85
N PHE A 216 -0.35 -12.14 6.15
CA PHE A 216 -0.43 -12.00 4.70
C PHE A 216 0.78 -11.22 4.18
N LEU A 217 0.93 -11.13 2.87
CA LEU A 217 1.94 -10.29 2.23
C LEU A 217 1.32 -9.04 1.63
N TYR A 218 2.08 -7.95 1.62
CA TYR A 218 1.67 -6.69 1.02
C TYR A 218 2.82 -6.11 0.18
N LEU A 219 2.60 -6.03 -1.14
CA LEU A 219 3.59 -5.63 -2.12
C LEU A 219 3.15 -4.33 -2.78
N ARG A 220 4.09 -3.42 -3.00
CA ARG A 220 3.90 -2.21 -3.79
C ARG A 220 4.91 -2.17 -4.92
N LEU A 221 4.43 -2.38 -6.15
CA LEU A 221 5.20 -2.36 -7.38
C LEU A 221 5.20 -0.92 -7.91
N ARG A 222 6.34 -0.24 -7.81
CA ARG A 222 6.40 1.22 -7.87
C ARG A 222 6.99 1.77 -9.16
N ARG A 223 7.50 0.94 -10.06
CA ARG A 223 8.03 1.41 -11.35
C ARG A 223 6.93 1.95 -12.25
N HIS A 224 7.33 2.76 -13.23
CA HIS A 224 6.41 3.29 -14.26
C HIS A 224 5.89 2.20 -15.18
N ASP A 225 6.75 1.23 -15.49
CA ASP A 225 6.42 0.07 -16.33
C ASP A 225 7.26 -1.13 -15.91
N TYR A 226 6.83 -2.29 -16.37
CA TYR A 226 7.49 -3.58 -16.18
C TYR A 226 7.46 -4.33 -17.51
N THR A 227 8.56 -5.03 -17.83
CA THR A 227 8.56 -5.99 -18.94
C THR A 227 7.80 -7.27 -18.54
N ALA A 228 7.44 -8.09 -19.52
CA ALA A 228 6.80 -9.38 -19.27
C ALA A 228 7.68 -10.28 -18.38
N GLU A 229 9.01 -10.27 -18.60
CA GLU A 229 9.96 -11.05 -17.81
C GLU A 229 10.04 -10.55 -16.36
N GLU A 230 9.91 -9.24 -16.14
CA GLU A 230 9.88 -8.68 -14.77
C GLU A 230 8.59 -9.03 -14.04
N ILE A 231 7.44 -9.06 -14.73
CA ILE A 231 6.17 -9.52 -14.16
C ILE A 231 6.22 -11.01 -13.85
N GLU A 232 6.78 -11.83 -14.74
CA GLU A 232 7.00 -13.26 -14.50
C GLU A 232 7.92 -13.48 -13.29
N ALA A 233 9.01 -12.71 -13.16
CA ALA A 233 9.90 -12.78 -12.00
C ALA A 233 9.18 -12.42 -10.69
N TRP A 234 8.26 -11.47 -10.72
CA TRP A 234 7.39 -11.17 -9.56
C TRP A 234 6.43 -12.32 -9.27
N ALA A 235 5.81 -12.92 -10.30
CA ALA A 235 4.94 -14.08 -10.14
C ALA A 235 5.70 -15.24 -9.46
N GLN A 236 6.90 -15.59 -9.96
CA GLN A 236 7.76 -16.64 -9.38
C GLN A 236 8.15 -16.36 -7.91
N LYS A 237 8.33 -15.09 -7.53
CA LYS A 237 8.61 -14.71 -6.13
C LYS A 237 7.39 -14.84 -5.22
N VAL A 238 6.20 -14.64 -5.74
CA VAL A 238 4.93 -14.63 -4.98
C VAL A 238 4.33 -16.01 -4.87
N GLU A 239 4.44 -16.85 -5.90
CA GLU A 239 3.84 -18.17 -6.01
C GLU A 239 4.09 -19.07 -4.77
N PRO A 240 5.32 -19.17 -4.21
CA PRO A 240 5.57 -20.00 -3.03
C PRO A 240 4.73 -19.63 -1.82
N PHE A 241 4.44 -18.34 -1.63
CA PHE A 241 3.63 -17.85 -0.51
C PHE A 241 2.14 -18.18 -0.73
N LEU A 242 1.62 -17.99 -1.94
CA LEU A 242 0.27 -18.40 -2.28
C LEU A 242 0.09 -19.92 -2.11
N THR A 243 1.06 -20.71 -2.56
CA THR A 243 1.06 -22.16 -2.39
C THR A 243 1.10 -22.56 -0.91
N ALA A 244 1.81 -21.81 -0.08
CA ALA A 244 1.84 -22.01 1.37
C ALA A 244 0.55 -21.59 2.09
N GLY A 245 -0.39 -20.93 1.38
CA GLY A 245 -1.68 -20.50 1.91
C GLY A 245 -1.71 -19.05 2.40
N ASP A 246 -0.66 -18.27 2.14
CA ASP A 246 -0.64 -16.85 2.48
C ASP A 246 -1.43 -16.03 1.46
N ASP A 247 -2.33 -15.16 1.91
CA ASP A 247 -2.94 -14.14 1.05
C ASP A 247 -1.87 -13.11 0.64
N VAL A 248 -1.89 -12.67 -0.62
CA VAL A 248 -0.94 -11.69 -1.15
C VAL A 248 -1.68 -10.51 -1.75
N TYR A 249 -1.47 -9.33 -1.18
CA TYR A 249 -1.85 -8.06 -1.77
C TYR A 249 -0.70 -7.54 -2.63
N ALA A 250 -0.99 -7.18 -3.89
CA ALA A 250 0.00 -6.62 -4.81
C ALA A 250 -0.58 -5.40 -5.54
N PHE A 251 -0.03 -4.22 -5.29
CA PHE A 251 -0.54 -2.98 -5.87
C PHE A 251 0.48 -2.31 -6.77
N PHE A 252 0.10 -2.16 -8.04
CA PHE A 252 0.86 -1.39 -9.00
C PHE A 252 0.64 0.11 -8.81
N ARG A 253 1.71 0.88 -8.95
CA ARG A 253 1.62 2.34 -8.95
C ARG A 253 0.73 2.80 -10.09
N HIS A 254 -0.14 3.78 -9.83
CA HIS A 254 -0.91 4.41 -10.89
C HIS A 254 0.01 5.12 -11.90
N ASP A 255 -0.44 5.15 -13.12
CA ASP A 255 0.20 5.83 -14.25
C ASP A 255 -0.84 6.68 -15.00
N PRO A 256 -0.40 7.63 -15.86
CA PRO A 256 -1.33 8.50 -16.57
C PRO A 256 -2.12 7.83 -17.68
N VAL A 257 -1.79 6.59 -18.09
CA VAL A 257 -2.38 5.96 -19.29
C VAL A 257 -3.09 4.62 -19.02
N GLY A 258 -3.17 4.17 -17.77
CA GLY A 258 -3.86 2.93 -17.40
C GLY A 258 -3.04 1.64 -17.55
N ARG A 259 -1.73 1.74 -17.76
CA ARG A 259 -0.82 0.59 -17.84
C ARG A 259 -0.79 -0.23 -16.54
N ALA A 260 -0.90 0.43 -15.38
CA ALA A 260 -0.95 -0.22 -14.08
C ALA A 260 -2.05 -1.29 -13.98
N GLY A 261 -3.23 -1.00 -14.55
CA GLY A 261 -4.33 -1.97 -14.59
C GLY A 261 -4.02 -3.20 -15.45
N GLU A 262 -3.32 -3.02 -16.57
CA GLU A 262 -2.89 -4.13 -17.42
C GLU A 262 -1.81 -4.97 -16.74
N LEU A 263 -0.81 -4.34 -16.12
CA LEU A 263 0.23 -5.02 -15.35
C LEU A 263 -0.36 -5.85 -14.20
N ALA A 264 -1.38 -5.33 -13.53
CA ALA A 264 -2.10 -6.07 -12.49
C ALA A 264 -2.81 -7.32 -13.06
N LEU A 265 -3.44 -7.21 -14.22
CA LEU A 265 -4.06 -8.34 -14.91
C LEU A 265 -3.03 -9.33 -15.42
N GLU A 266 -1.88 -8.87 -15.91
CA GLU A 266 -0.77 -9.69 -16.38
C GLU A 266 -0.17 -10.53 -15.22
N LEU A 267 0.14 -9.90 -14.09
CA LEU A 267 0.59 -10.62 -12.90
C LEU A 267 -0.43 -11.69 -12.44
N ARG A 268 -1.71 -11.33 -12.48
CA ARG A 268 -2.79 -12.24 -12.13
C ARG A 268 -2.83 -13.46 -13.07
N SER A 269 -2.64 -13.25 -14.37
CA SER A 269 -2.67 -14.34 -15.34
C SER A 269 -1.56 -15.36 -15.16
N HIS A 270 -0.38 -14.95 -14.65
CA HIS A 270 0.72 -15.85 -14.33
C HIS A 270 0.46 -16.73 -13.08
N LEU A 271 -0.42 -16.30 -12.17
CA LEU A 271 -0.63 -16.92 -10.86
C LEU A 271 -1.98 -17.65 -10.71
N GLU A 272 -2.95 -17.38 -11.59
CA GLU A 272 -4.28 -18.02 -11.59
C GLU A 272 -4.49 -18.94 -12.83
N GLY A 273 -3.46 -19.07 -13.69
CA GLY A 273 -3.48 -19.84 -14.93
C GLY A 273 -3.37 -21.36 -14.76
#